data_a0f30a4bdfedad918c3c0cbb2d5e8cb5
#
_entry.id   a0f30a4bdfedad918c3c0cbb2d5e8cb5
#
_cell.length_a   1.000
_cell.length_b   1.000
_cell.length_c   1.000
_cell.angle_alpha   90.00
_cell.angle_beta   90.00
_cell.angle_gamma   90.00
#
_symmetry.space_group_name_H-M   'P 1'
#
loop_
_entity.id
_entity.type
_entity.pdbx_description
1 polymer ?
#
loop_
_entity_poly.entity_id
_entity_poly.type
_entity_poly.pdbx_seq_one_letter_code
_entity_poly.pdbx_strand_id
1 'polypeptide(L)'
;MSILEKIFKTRKGITYMLDLDMIEDLSQQAYVKRLAIDSCIEFVARAVAQSHFKVLEGNRIQKNDVYYKLNIKPNTDLSSDSFWQQVIYKLIYDNEVLIVVSDSKELLIADSFYREEYALYDDIFKDVTVKDYTYQRTFTMQEVIYLKYNNNKVTHFVESLFEDYGKIFGRMIGAQLKNYQIRGILKSASSAYDEKNIEKLQAFTNKLFNTFNKNQLAIAPLIEGFDYEELSNGGKNSNMPFSELSELMRDAIKNVALMIGIPPGLIYGETADLEKNTLVFEKFCLTPLLKKIQNELNAKLITQSMYLKDTRIEIVGVNKKDPLQYAEAIDKLVSSGSFTRNEVRIMLGEEPSDNPELDEYLITKNYEKANSGENDEKEKDENTLKGGDEDESGD
;
A
#
# COMPACT_ATOMS: atom_id res chain seq x y z
N MET A 1 -9.36 -22.82 -18.48
CA MET A 1 -8.58 -22.28 -17.36
C MET A 1 -7.65 -21.24 -17.92
N SER A 2 -7.91 -19.97 -17.62
CA SER A 2 -7.13 -18.83 -18.09
C SER A 2 -5.71 -18.89 -17.55
N ILE A 3 -4.72 -18.48 -18.35
CA ILE A 3 -3.30 -18.37 -17.97
C ILE A 3 -3.15 -17.50 -16.71
N LEU A 4 -4.06 -16.54 -16.50
CA LEU A 4 -4.13 -15.69 -15.32
C LEU A 4 -4.36 -16.46 -14.00
N GLU A 5 -5.10 -17.57 -14.02
CA GLU A 5 -5.31 -18.40 -12.81
C GLU A 5 -4.05 -19.17 -12.37
N LYS A 6 -3.13 -19.47 -13.29
CA LYS A 6 -1.87 -20.14 -12.94
C LYS A 6 -0.86 -19.22 -12.27
N ILE A 7 -0.87 -17.92 -12.58
CA ILE A 7 0.07 -16.94 -12.05
C ILE A 7 -0.26 -16.58 -10.59
N PHE A 8 -1.54 -16.53 -10.22
CA PHE A 8 -1.98 -16.20 -8.86
C PHE A 8 -1.83 -17.32 -7.83
N LYS A 9 -1.53 -18.57 -8.23
CA LYS A 9 -1.35 -19.70 -7.31
C LYS A 9 0.04 -19.86 -6.71
N THR A 10 1.04 -19.09 -7.11
CA THR A 10 2.39 -19.25 -6.59
C THR A 10 2.74 -18.13 -5.59
N ARG A 11 2.33 -18.32 -4.34
CA ARG A 11 2.75 -17.53 -3.18
C ARG A 11 4.19 -17.86 -2.78
N LYS A 12 5.18 -17.41 -3.51
CA LYS A 12 6.58 -17.33 -3.02
C LYS A 12 7.31 -16.30 -3.85
N GLY A 13 7.67 -15.19 -3.21
CA GLY A 13 8.60 -14.18 -3.71
C GLY A 13 8.24 -13.66 -5.11
N ILE A 14 7.99 -12.39 -5.26
CA ILE A 14 7.81 -11.77 -6.57
C ILE A 14 9.15 -11.85 -7.30
N THR A 15 9.41 -13.00 -7.90
CA THR A 15 10.47 -13.14 -8.91
C THR A 15 9.79 -12.75 -10.22
N TYR A 16 10.12 -11.57 -10.71
CA TYR A 16 9.70 -11.11 -12.02
C TYR A 16 10.38 -11.98 -13.09
N MET A 17 9.83 -13.16 -13.37
CA MET A 17 10.15 -13.88 -14.60
C MET A 17 9.32 -13.26 -15.71
N LEU A 18 9.94 -12.34 -16.43
CA LEU A 18 9.47 -11.91 -17.75
C LEU A 18 9.60 -13.10 -18.70
N ASP A 19 8.50 -13.77 -18.96
CA ASP A 19 8.41 -14.78 -20.02
C ASP A 19 8.37 -14.03 -21.35
N LEU A 20 9.50 -14.01 -22.06
CA LEU A 20 9.70 -13.24 -23.28
C LEU A 20 8.75 -13.65 -24.43
N ASP A 21 8.19 -14.85 -24.39
CA ASP A 21 7.22 -15.33 -25.38
C ASP A 21 5.82 -14.67 -25.23
N MET A 22 5.56 -13.95 -24.12
CA MET A 22 4.27 -13.29 -23.88
C MET A 22 4.21 -11.84 -24.40
N ILE A 23 5.25 -11.30 -25.02
CA ILE A 23 5.40 -9.85 -25.19
C ILE A 23 5.04 -9.34 -26.60
N GLU A 24 4.55 -10.17 -27.48
CA GLU A 24 4.19 -9.75 -28.86
C GLU A 24 2.80 -9.11 -29.02
N ASP A 25 1.93 -9.11 -28.00
CA ASP A 25 0.54 -8.69 -28.16
C ASP A 25 0.16 -7.49 -27.26
N LEU A 26 -0.80 -6.68 -27.71
CA LEU A 26 -1.40 -5.54 -26.95
C LEU A 26 -1.89 -5.94 -25.53
N SER A 27 -2.23 -7.22 -25.34
CA SER A 27 -2.58 -7.80 -24.05
C SER A 27 -1.45 -7.70 -23.01
N GLN A 28 -0.21 -7.63 -23.45
CA GLN A 28 0.98 -7.61 -22.59
C GLN A 28 1.31 -6.21 -22.08
N GLN A 29 1.03 -5.18 -22.85
CA GLN A 29 1.10 -3.80 -22.40
C GLN A 29 0.13 -3.57 -21.25
N ALA A 30 -1.08 -4.14 -21.37
CA ALA A 30 -2.09 -4.14 -20.29
C ALA A 30 -1.60 -4.90 -19.05
N TYR A 31 -0.82 -5.98 -19.23
CA TYR A 31 -0.28 -6.77 -18.11
C TYR A 31 0.75 -5.99 -17.29
N VAL A 32 1.74 -5.36 -17.95
CA VAL A 32 2.77 -4.56 -17.24
C VAL A 32 2.15 -3.38 -16.50
N LYS A 33 1.21 -2.70 -17.15
CA LYS A 33 0.40 -1.64 -16.54
C LYS A 33 -0.28 -2.14 -15.26
N ARG A 34 -1.02 -3.23 -15.38
CA ARG A 34 -1.76 -3.82 -14.27
C ARG A 34 -0.82 -4.26 -13.15
N LEU A 35 0.30 -4.90 -13.48
CA LEU A 35 1.28 -5.32 -12.49
C LEU A 35 1.84 -4.15 -11.67
N ALA A 36 2.20 -3.04 -12.33
CA ALA A 36 2.72 -1.86 -11.65
C ALA A 36 1.66 -1.21 -10.73
N ILE A 37 0.42 -1.09 -11.21
CA ILE A 37 -0.69 -0.56 -10.44
C ILE A 37 -1.01 -1.47 -9.25
N ASP A 38 -1.21 -2.77 -9.50
CA ASP A 38 -1.58 -3.75 -8.47
C ASP A 38 -0.51 -3.84 -7.39
N SER A 39 0.78 -3.82 -7.75
CA SER A 39 1.88 -3.86 -6.77
C SER A 39 1.86 -2.65 -5.83
N CYS A 40 1.60 -1.47 -6.35
CA CYS A 40 1.54 -0.24 -5.54
C CYS A 40 0.27 -0.21 -4.67
N ILE A 41 -0.88 -0.58 -5.23
CA ILE A 41 -2.14 -0.61 -4.49
C ILE A 41 -2.10 -1.65 -3.37
N GLU A 42 -1.60 -2.86 -3.66
CA GLU A 42 -1.44 -3.92 -2.67
C GLU A 42 -0.48 -3.53 -1.54
N PHE A 43 0.55 -2.73 -1.82
CA PHE A 43 1.44 -2.22 -0.80
C PHE A 43 0.69 -1.34 0.21
N VAL A 44 -0.14 -0.40 -0.27
CA VAL A 44 -0.97 0.46 0.59
C VAL A 44 -2.05 -0.35 1.29
N ALA A 45 -2.73 -1.25 0.57
CA ALA A 45 -3.83 -2.05 1.10
C ALA A 45 -3.37 -2.93 2.27
N ARG A 46 -2.20 -3.59 2.14
CA ARG A 46 -1.60 -4.37 3.24
C ARG A 46 -1.19 -3.51 4.41
N ALA A 47 -0.72 -2.29 4.18
CA ALA A 47 -0.38 -1.38 5.26
C ALA A 47 -1.65 -0.94 6.03
N VAL A 48 -2.72 -0.56 5.33
CA VAL A 48 -3.99 -0.17 5.97
C VAL A 48 -4.66 -1.35 6.67
N ALA A 49 -4.58 -2.57 6.13
CA ALA A 49 -5.16 -3.76 6.74
C ALA A 49 -4.59 -4.08 8.14
N GLN A 50 -3.38 -3.58 8.46
CA GLN A 50 -2.77 -3.71 9.79
C GLN A 50 -3.28 -2.67 10.80
N SER A 51 -4.12 -1.72 10.38
CA SER A 51 -4.66 -0.68 11.25
C SER A 51 -5.67 -1.26 12.22
N HIS A 52 -5.77 -0.64 13.40
CA HIS A 52 -6.69 -1.04 14.45
C HIS A 52 -7.77 0.03 14.67
N PHE A 53 -9.02 -0.39 14.69
CA PHE A 53 -10.19 0.48 14.88
C PHE A 53 -10.60 0.50 16.34
N LYS A 54 -10.41 1.63 17.01
CA LYS A 54 -10.84 1.83 18.39
C LYS A 54 -12.22 2.47 18.40
N VAL A 55 -13.18 1.84 19.05
CA VAL A 55 -14.48 2.44 19.38
C VAL A 55 -14.35 2.96 20.78
N LEU A 56 -14.32 4.28 20.94
CA LEU A 56 -14.11 4.95 22.21
C LEU A 56 -15.40 5.56 22.74
N GLU A 57 -15.61 5.53 24.05
CA GLU A 57 -16.57 6.34 24.78
C GLU A 57 -15.77 7.11 25.84
N GLY A 58 -15.65 8.41 25.65
CA GLY A 58 -14.59 9.17 26.33
C GLY A 58 -13.20 8.67 25.90
N ASN A 59 -12.41 8.23 26.88
CA ASN A 59 -11.05 7.70 26.64
C ASN A 59 -10.96 6.17 26.82
N ARG A 60 -12.11 5.47 26.93
CA ARG A 60 -12.15 4.01 27.14
C ARG A 60 -12.60 3.28 25.89
N ILE A 61 -11.94 2.15 25.60
CA ILE A 61 -12.28 1.31 24.44
C ILE A 61 -13.54 0.50 24.76
N GLN A 62 -14.54 0.64 23.90
CA GLN A 62 -15.77 -0.15 23.94
C GLN A 62 -15.66 -1.35 23.01
N LYS A 63 -15.54 -2.56 23.57
CA LYS A 63 -15.50 -3.82 22.82
C LYS A 63 -16.93 -4.29 22.50
N ASN A 64 -17.66 -3.48 21.72
CA ASN A 64 -19.03 -3.74 21.28
C ASN A 64 -19.07 -4.48 19.93
N ASP A 65 -20.28 -4.67 19.38
CA ASP A 65 -20.51 -5.33 18.08
C ASP A 65 -19.80 -4.60 16.91
N VAL A 66 -19.77 -3.26 16.94
CA VAL A 66 -19.06 -2.45 15.94
C VAL A 66 -17.56 -2.71 16.01
N TYR A 67 -16.99 -2.72 17.21
CA TYR A 67 -15.57 -3.03 17.42
C TYR A 67 -15.22 -4.42 16.86
N TYR A 68 -16.06 -5.44 17.17
CA TYR A 68 -15.86 -6.80 16.70
C TYR A 68 -15.86 -6.89 15.17
N LYS A 69 -16.82 -6.21 14.52
CA LYS A 69 -16.93 -6.20 13.05
C LYS A 69 -15.78 -5.49 12.37
N LEU A 70 -15.36 -4.37 12.92
CA LEU A 70 -14.26 -3.60 12.29
C LEU A 70 -12.90 -4.28 12.46
N ASN A 71 -12.67 -5.04 13.57
CA ASN A 71 -11.33 -5.57 13.89
C ASN A 71 -11.19 -7.08 13.72
N ILE A 72 -12.29 -7.86 13.79
CA ILE A 72 -12.20 -9.32 13.84
C ILE A 72 -12.90 -9.94 12.64
N LYS A 73 -14.23 -9.75 12.55
CA LYS A 73 -15.05 -10.46 11.57
C LYS A 73 -16.12 -9.54 10.97
N PRO A 74 -15.81 -8.83 9.88
CA PRO A 74 -16.76 -7.98 9.17
C PRO A 74 -17.96 -8.73 8.62
N ASN A 75 -17.73 -9.94 8.10
CA ASN A 75 -18.74 -10.84 7.55
C ASN A 75 -18.36 -12.32 7.74
N THR A 76 -19.21 -13.25 7.27
CA THR A 76 -18.98 -14.68 7.40
C THR A 76 -17.77 -15.20 6.64
N ASP A 77 -17.36 -14.54 5.56
CA ASP A 77 -16.38 -15.04 4.61
C ASP A 77 -14.97 -14.48 4.82
N LEU A 78 -14.86 -13.28 5.42
CA LEU A 78 -13.60 -12.53 5.49
C LEU A 78 -13.25 -12.18 6.93
N SER A 79 -11.96 -12.28 7.24
CA SER A 79 -11.36 -11.64 8.40
C SER A 79 -11.19 -10.14 8.15
N SER A 80 -11.00 -9.36 9.22
CA SER A 80 -10.88 -7.91 9.15
C SER A 80 -9.73 -7.46 8.24
N ASP A 81 -8.57 -8.09 8.34
CA ASP A 81 -7.40 -7.79 7.50
C ASP A 81 -7.70 -8.00 6.00
N SER A 82 -8.27 -9.13 5.65
CA SER A 82 -8.64 -9.45 4.26
C SER A 82 -9.74 -8.52 3.74
N PHE A 83 -10.71 -8.17 4.59
CA PHE A 83 -11.78 -7.24 4.24
C PHE A 83 -11.24 -5.84 3.94
N TRP A 84 -10.46 -5.26 4.86
CA TRP A 84 -9.90 -3.93 4.66
C TRP A 84 -8.89 -3.87 3.53
N GLN A 85 -8.11 -4.94 3.30
CA GLN A 85 -7.24 -5.04 2.14
C GLN A 85 -8.05 -4.93 0.84
N GLN A 86 -9.18 -5.64 0.73
CA GLN A 86 -10.06 -5.57 -0.44
C GLN A 86 -10.74 -4.20 -0.58
N VAL A 87 -11.20 -3.60 0.52
CA VAL A 87 -11.79 -2.26 0.53
C VAL A 87 -10.80 -1.23 -0.03
N ILE A 88 -9.56 -1.25 0.46
CA ILE A 88 -8.54 -0.29 0.02
C ILE A 88 -8.11 -0.55 -1.42
N TYR A 89 -7.95 -1.81 -1.80
CA TYR A 89 -7.65 -2.15 -3.18
C TYR A 89 -8.70 -1.56 -4.12
N LYS A 90 -9.98 -1.83 -3.85
CA LYS A 90 -11.10 -1.33 -4.66
C LYS A 90 -11.19 0.19 -4.63
N LEU A 91 -11.04 0.80 -3.47
CA LEU A 91 -11.08 2.25 -3.31
C LEU A 91 -10.04 2.97 -4.17
N ILE A 92 -8.81 2.44 -4.25
CA ILE A 92 -7.74 3.07 -5.05
C ILE A 92 -7.88 2.70 -6.53
N TYR A 93 -8.22 1.44 -6.85
CA TYR A 93 -8.29 0.93 -8.22
C TYR A 93 -9.49 1.50 -8.98
N ASP A 94 -10.70 1.40 -8.38
CA ASP A 94 -11.96 1.89 -8.96
C ASP A 94 -12.22 3.36 -8.64
N ASN A 95 -11.38 3.99 -7.80
CA ASN A 95 -11.52 5.34 -7.26
C ASN A 95 -12.71 5.52 -6.29
N GLU A 96 -13.47 4.48 -6.05
CA GLU A 96 -14.59 4.46 -5.13
C GLU A 96 -14.87 3.04 -4.61
N VAL A 97 -15.48 2.94 -3.44
CA VAL A 97 -15.95 1.69 -2.88
C VAL A 97 -17.23 1.91 -2.10
N LEU A 98 -18.16 0.97 -2.25
CA LEU A 98 -19.42 0.93 -1.54
C LEU A 98 -19.42 -0.31 -0.62
N ILE A 99 -19.68 -0.08 0.67
CA ILE A 99 -19.89 -1.14 1.65
C ILE A 99 -21.35 -1.05 2.10
N VAL A 100 -22.09 -2.12 1.90
CA VAL A 100 -23.48 -2.24 2.36
C VAL A 100 -23.54 -3.03 3.66
N VAL A 101 -24.48 -2.67 4.52
CA VAL A 101 -24.78 -3.43 5.74
C VAL A 101 -25.94 -4.35 5.42
N SER A 102 -25.74 -5.67 5.53
CA SER A 102 -26.80 -6.66 5.34
C SER A 102 -27.82 -6.64 6.47
N ASP A 103 -28.96 -7.33 6.27
CA ASP A 103 -29.99 -7.48 7.30
C ASP A 103 -29.46 -8.23 8.55
N SER A 104 -28.43 -9.10 8.37
CA SER A 104 -27.67 -9.76 9.45
C SER A 104 -26.60 -8.85 10.06
N LYS A 105 -26.58 -7.58 9.68
CA LYS A 105 -25.59 -6.55 10.10
C LYS A 105 -24.15 -6.86 9.71
N GLU A 106 -23.92 -7.64 8.66
CA GLU A 106 -22.61 -7.92 8.10
C GLU A 106 -22.17 -6.80 7.13
N LEU A 107 -20.88 -6.53 7.08
CA LEU A 107 -20.31 -5.56 6.14
C LEU A 107 -19.95 -6.29 4.84
N LEU A 108 -20.57 -5.89 3.74
CA LEU A 108 -20.39 -6.50 2.43
C LEU A 108 -19.84 -5.47 1.45
N ILE A 109 -18.79 -5.82 0.73
CA ILE A 109 -18.20 -4.97 -0.31
C ILE A 109 -18.99 -5.18 -1.60
N ALA A 110 -19.55 -4.10 -2.16
CA ALA A 110 -20.23 -4.16 -3.44
C ALA A 110 -19.21 -4.30 -4.59
N ASP A 111 -19.47 -5.24 -5.50
CA ASP A 111 -18.65 -5.41 -6.71
C ASP A 111 -18.96 -4.36 -7.76
N SER A 112 -20.24 -4.01 -7.90
CA SER A 112 -20.71 -2.95 -8.77
C SER A 112 -21.96 -2.28 -8.19
N PHE A 113 -22.17 -1.04 -8.57
CA PHE A 113 -23.35 -0.25 -8.20
C PHE A 113 -23.50 0.92 -9.17
N TYR A 114 -24.72 1.47 -9.23
CA TYR A 114 -25.00 2.71 -9.92
C TYR A 114 -25.42 3.76 -8.90
N ARG A 115 -24.68 4.89 -8.84
CA ARG A 115 -24.99 6.03 -7.97
C ARG A 115 -25.77 7.07 -8.75
N GLU A 116 -26.93 7.44 -8.24
CA GLU A 116 -27.74 8.52 -8.73
C GLU A 116 -27.63 9.71 -7.79
N GLU A 117 -27.03 10.79 -8.28
CA GLU A 117 -26.74 11.99 -7.48
C GLU A 117 -27.90 12.97 -7.53
N TYR A 118 -28.30 13.48 -6.37
CA TYR A 118 -29.34 14.48 -6.21
C TYR A 118 -28.81 15.74 -5.54
N ALA A 119 -29.25 16.92 -6.02
CA ALA A 119 -28.82 18.19 -5.45
C ALA A 119 -29.47 18.52 -4.10
N LEU A 120 -30.70 18.03 -3.85
CA LEU A 120 -31.52 18.39 -2.70
C LEU A 120 -31.91 17.21 -1.80
N TYR A 121 -31.65 16.00 -2.23
CA TYR A 121 -31.98 14.77 -1.53
C TYR A 121 -30.73 13.91 -1.37
N ASP A 122 -30.81 12.90 -0.52
CA ASP A 122 -29.74 11.91 -0.40
C ASP A 122 -29.54 11.19 -1.73
N ASP A 123 -28.28 10.97 -2.10
CA ASP A 123 -27.96 10.11 -3.23
C ASP A 123 -28.44 8.70 -2.96
N ILE A 124 -28.80 8.01 -4.02
CA ILE A 124 -29.24 6.62 -3.96
C ILE A 124 -28.33 5.71 -4.78
N PHE A 125 -28.21 4.48 -4.32
CA PHE A 125 -27.43 3.44 -4.97
C PHE A 125 -28.37 2.35 -5.47
N LYS A 126 -28.32 2.10 -6.79
CA LYS A 126 -29.12 1.09 -7.51
C LYS A 126 -28.22 -0.03 -8.01
N ASP A 127 -28.81 -1.16 -8.37
CA ASP A 127 -28.12 -2.31 -8.96
C ASP A 127 -26.88 -2.73 -8.18
N VAL A 128 -26.95 -2.63 -6.85
CA VAL A 128 -25.85 -3.01 -5.97
C VAL A 128 -25.66 -4.51 -6.03
N THR A 129 -24.50 -4.94 -6.53
CA THR A 129 -24.15 -6.37 -6.68
C THR A 129 -23.04 -6.74 -5.71
N VAL A 130 -23.25 -7.83 -4.98
CA VAL A 130 -22.25 -8.43 -4.09
C VAL A 130 -22.06 -9.87 -4.54
N LYS A 131 -20.89 -10.22 -5.03
CA LYS A 131 -20.62 -11.51 -5.69
C LYS A 131 -21.59 -11.69 -6.88
N ASP A 132 -22.39 -12.76 -6.85
CA ASP A 132 -23.37 -13.08 -7.91
C ASP A 132 -24.78 -12.59 -7.58
N TYR A 133 -24.97 -11.86 -6.46
CA TYR A 133 -26.27 -11.38 -6.02
C TYR A 133 -26.44 -9.88 -6.23
N THR A 134 -27.44 -9.50 -7.02
CA THR A 134 -27.84 -8.10 -7.21
C THR A 134 -29.06 -7.77 -6.36
N TYR A 135 -28.93 -6.77 -5.50
CA TYR A 135 -30.02 -6.32 -4.65
C TYR A 135 -31.13 -5.66 -5.48
N GLN A 136 -32.37 -6.09 -5.25
CA GLN A 136 -33.55 -5.50 -5.89
C GLN A 136 -33.96 -4.17 -5.28
N ARG A 137 -33.53 -3.87 -4.05
CA ARG A 137 -33.79 -2.61 -3.37
C ARG A 137 -32.72 -1.57 -3.71
N THR A 138 -33.10 -0.33 -3.59
CA THR A 138 -32.18 0.80 -3.59
C THR A 138 -31.67 1.06 -2.18
N PHE A 139 -30.44 1.57 -2.07
CA PHE A 139 -29.85 2.01 -0.81
C PHE A 139 -29.71 3.53 -0.83
N THR A 140 -30.02 4.17 0.28
CA THR A 140 -29.75 5.60 0.46
C THR A 140 -28.33 5.83 0.94
N MET A 141 -27.81 7.04 0.78
CA MET A 141 -26.46 7.40 1.27
C MET A 141 -26.31 7.16 2.78
N GLN A 142 -27.39 7.20 3.55
CA GLN A 142 -27.35 6.97 5.01
C GLN A 142 -27.23 5.50 5.38
N GLU A 143 -27.66 4.58 4.51
CA GLU A 143 -27.65 3.13 4.77
C GLU A 143 -26.33 2.44 4.39
N VAL A 144 -25.42 3.15 3.75
CA VAL A 144 -24.18 2.60 3.20
C VAL A 144 -22.96 3.38 3.69
N ILE A 145 -21.81 2.72 3.63
CA ILE A 145 -20.49 3.37 3.81
C ILE A 145 -19.93 3.55 2.39
N TYR A 146 -19.85 4.80 1.94
CA TYR A 146 -19.35 5.14 0.62
C TYR A 146 -18.08 5.96 0.71
N LEU A 147 -17.01 5.45 0.13
CA LEU A 147 -15.73 6.11 0.10
C LEU A 147 -15.35 6.44 -1.34
N LYS A 148 -14.85 7.65 -1.56
CA LYS A 148 -14.28 8.10 -2.83
C LYS A 148 -12.81 8.47 -2.60
N TYR A 149 -11.91 7.93 -3.43
CA TYR A 149 -10.47 8.12 -3.24
C TYR A 149 -10.05 9.55 -3.61
N ASN A 150 -10.17 9.91 -4.88
CA ASN A 150 -9.75 11.20 -5.43
C ASN A 150 -10.72 11.72 -6.50
N ASN A 151 -10.42 12.90 -7.05
CA ASN A 151 -11.11 13.41 -8.22
C ASN A 151 -10.80 12.56 -9.47
N ASN A 152 -11.77 12.42 -10.38
CA ASN A 152 -11.69 11.55 -11.58
C ASN A 152 -10.48 11.79 -12.49
N LYS A 153 -9.82 12.94 -12.38
CA LYS A 153 -8.65 13.29 -13.21
C LYS A 153 -7.42 12.41 -13.00
N VAL A 154 -7.26 11.77 -11.83
CA VAL A 154 -6.08 10.92 -11.53
C VAL A 154 -6.11 9.62 -12.33
N THR A 155 -7.27 8.98 -12.41
CA THR A 155 -7.43 7.72 -13.17
C THR A 155 -7.12 7.91 -14.65
N HIS A 156 -7.57 9.01 -15.25
CA HIS A 156 -7.30 9.33 -16.65
C HIS A 156 -5.82 9.57 -16.95
N PHE A 157 -5.11 10.20 -16.00
CA PHE A 157 -3.67 10.43 -16.15
C PHE A 157 -2.87 9.13 -16.07
N VAL A 158 -3.24 8.22 -15.16
CA VAL A 158 -2.64 6.87 -15.07
C VAL A 158 -2.83 6.11 -16.38
N GLU A 159 -4.03 6.16 -16.97
CA GLU A 159 -4.33 5.48 -18.23
C GLU A 159 -3.46 6.00 -19.38
N SER A 160 -3.36 7.32 -19.55
CA SER A 160 -2.56 7.92 -20.63
C SER A 160 -1.05 7.66 -20.46
N LEU A 161 -0.54 7.73 -19.22
CA LEU A 161 0.86 7.45 -18.92
C LEU A 161 1.23 6.02 -19.36
N PHE A 162 0.37 5.04 -19.06
CA PHE A 162 0.64 3.65 -19.41
C PHE A 162 0.44 3.33 -20.89
N GLU A 163 -0.38 4.09 -21.61
CA GLU A 163 -0.49 3.94 -23.05
C GLU A 163 0.85 4.27 -23.74
N ASP A 164 1.54 5.32 -23.29
CA ASP A 164 2.83 5.71 -23.84
C ASP A 164 3.96 4.77 -23.41
N TYR A 165 4.02 4.37 -22.13
CA TYR A 165 4.97 3.35 -21.66
C TYR A 165 4.78 2.03 -22.39
N GLY A 166 3.56 1.59 -22.64
CA GLY A 166 3.26 0.37 -23.38
C GLY A 166 3.79 0.39 -24.79
N LYS A 167 3.65 1.52 -25.51
CA LYS A 167 4.20 1.69 -26.88
C LYS A 167 5.72 1.63 -26.90
N ILE A 168 6.39 2.29 -25.92
CA ILE A 168 7.85 2.29 -25.82
C ILE A 168 8.34 0.87 -25.49
N PHE A 169 7.71 0.21 -24.53
CA PHE A 169 8.03 -1.13 -24.08
C PHE A 169 7.90 -2.15 -25.20
N GLY A 170 6.79 -2.13 -25.96
CA GLY A 170 6.60 -2.99 -27.14
C GLY A 170 7.66 -2.80 -28.22
N ARG A 171 8.08 -1.54 -28.47
CA ARG A 171 9.17 -1.24 -29.42
C ARG A 171 10.52 -1.76 -28.95
N MET A 172 10.83 -1.62 -27.66
CA MET A 172 12.09 -2.09 -27.07
C MET A 172 12.21 -3.61 -27.16
N ILE A 173 11.13 -4.32 -26.83
CA ILE A 173 11.10 -5.78 -26.92
C ILE A 173 11.19 -6.24 -28.38
N GLY A 174 10.42 -5.63 -29.28
CA GLY A 174 10.51 -5.94 -30.70
C GLY A 174 11.93 -5.72 -31.25
N ALA A 175 12.63 -4.71 -30.76
CA ALA A 175 14.05 -4.49 -31.10
C ALA A 175 14.96 -5.59 -30.56
N GLN A 176 14.74 -6.02 -29.28
CA GLN A 176 15.50 -7.12 -28.68
C GLN A 176 15.27 -8.45 -29.41
N LEU A 177 14.03 -8.80 -29.69
CA LEU A 177 13.71 -10.01 -30.45
C LEU A 177 14.37 -10.00 -31.85
N LYS A 178 14.38 -8.83 -32.50
CA LYS A 178 15.11 -8.69 -33.81
C LYS A 178 16.62 -8.85 -33.64
N ASN A 179 17.21 -8.45 -32.52
CA ASN A 179 18.64 -8.59 -32.26
C ASN A 179 19.05 -10.04 -31.99
N TYR A 180 18.13 -10.85 -31.45
CA TYR A 180 18.36 -12.29 -31.22
C TYR A 180 17.98 -13.15 -32.44
N GLN A 181 17.44 -12.57 -33.53
CA GLN A 181 17.18 -13.32 -34.77
C GLN A 181 18.49 -13.72 -35.42
N ILE A 182 18.66 -15.01 -35.68
CA ILE A 182 19.75 -15.54 -36.49
C ILE A 182 19.51 -15.07 -37.93
N ARG A 183 20.37 -14.20 -38.42
CA ARG A 183 20.33 -13.71 -39.79
C ARG A 183 21.47 -14.33 -40.54
N GLY A 184 21.16 -15.06 -41.58
CA GLY A 184 22.16 -15.66 -42.46
C GLY A 184 21.88 -15.35 -43.92
N ILE A 185 22.93 -15.22 -44.70
CA ILE A 185 22.85 -15.16 -46.17
C ILE A 185 23.24 -16.52 -46.68
N LEU A 186 22.35 -17.10 -47.49
CA LEU A 186 22.66 -18.30 -48.26
C LEU A 186 23.20 -17.88 -49.63
N LYS A 187 24.47 -18.13 -49.86
CA LYS A 187 25.10 -17.87 -51.15
C LYS A 187 25.04 -19.14 -51.99
N SER A 188 24.61 -19.03 -53.26
CA SER A 188 24.57 -20.11 -54.20
C SER A 188 25.48 -19.78 -55.40
N ALA A 189 26.17 -20.79 -55.94
CA ALA A 189 26.97 -20.60 -57.14
C ALA A 189 26.09 -20.23 -58.37
N SER A 190 26.57 -19.38 -59.24
CA SER A 190 25.81 -18.67 -60.27
C SER A 190 25.09 -19.56 -61.34
N SER A 191 25.22 -20.87 -61.28
CA SER A 191 24.51 -21.83 -62.14
C SER A 191 23.18 -22.34 -61.60
N ALA A 192 22.69 -21.76 -60.46
CA ALA A 192 21.63 -22.32 -59.64
C ALA A 192 20.23 -21.69 -59.90
N TYR A 193 20.03 -20.90 -60.94
CA TYR A 193 18.72 -20.27 -61.23
C TYR A 193 17.77 -21.16 -62.04
N ASP A 194 17.89 -22.50 -61.90
CA ASP A 194 16.95 -23.43 -62.50
C ASP A 194 15.82 -23.73 -61.50
N GLU A 195 14.57 -23.87 -61.97
CA GLU A 195 13.39 -24.07 -61.09
C GLU A 195 13.58 -25.22 -60.10
N LYS A 196 14.24 -26.31 -60.50
CA LYS A 196 14.58 -27.45 -59.64
C LYS A 196 15.56 -27.12 -58.50
N ASN A 197 16.38 -26.10 -58.70
CA ASN A 197 17.32 -25.66 -57.67
C ASN A 197 16.68 -24.70 -56.67
N ILE A 198 15.63 -23.96 -57.06
CA ILE A 198 14.83 -23.11 -56.17
C ILE A 198 14.08 -23.97 -55.13
N GLU A 199 13.51 -25.12 -55.57
CA GLU A 199 12.85 -26.05 -54.62
C GLU A 199 13.85 -26.64 -53.59
N LYS A 200 15.06 -27.00 -54.04
CA LYS A 200 16.12 -27.50 -53.17
C LYS A 200 16.60 -26.42 -52.19
N LEU A 201 16.73 -25.19 -52.67
CA LEU A 201 17.08 -24.03 -51.83
C LEU A 201 16.03 -23.81 -50.76
N GLN A 202 14.76 -23.87 -51.13
CA GLN A 202 13.62 -23.67 -50.20
C GLN A 202 13.53 -24.80 -49.19
N ALA A 203 13.75 -26.05 -49.61
CA ALA A 203 13.81 -27.20 -48.71
C ALA A 203 14.99 -27.13 -47.74
N PHE A 204 16.15 -26.64 -48.16
CA PHE A 204 17.33 -26.45 -47.34
C PHE A 204 17.12 -25.31 -46.35
N THR A 205 16.57 -24.17 -46.78
CA THR A 205 16.23 -23.04 -45.91
C THR A 205 15.23 -23.44 -44.82
N ASN A 206 14.20 -24.20 -45.21
CA ASN A 206 13.21 -24.72 -44.26
C ASN A 206 13.84 -25.71 -43.25
N LYS A 207 14.79 -26.54 -43.71
CA LYS A 207 15.52 -27.47 -42.82
C LYS A 207 16.43 -26.74 -41.84
N LEU A 208 17.16 -25.71 -42.29
CA LEU A 208 17.97 -24.83 -41.46
C LEU A 208 17.08 -24.15 -40.39
N PHE A 209 16.00 -23.51 -40.83
CA PHE A 209 15.07 -22.84 -39.94
C PHE A 209 14.51 -23.77 -38.85
N ASN A 210 14.07 -24.98 -39.23
CA ASN A 210 13.55 -25.97 -38.31
C ASN A 210 14.63 -26.50 -37.34
N THR A 211 15.89 -26.60 -37.79
CA THR A 211 17.01 -27.08 -36.98
C THR A 211 17.43 -26.03 -35.94
N PHE A 212 17.47 -24.76 -36.34
CA PHE A 212 17.81 -23.64 -35.44
C PHE A 212 16.68 -23.32 -34.46
N ASN A 213 15.42 -23.51 -34.84
CA ASN A 213 14.28 -23.23 -33.96
C ASN A 213 14.01 -24.35 -32.93
N LYS A 214 14.39 -25.60 -33.21
CA LYS A 214 14.08 -26.75 -32.34
C LYS A 214 15.22 -27.18 -31.43
N ASN A 215 16.45 -26.76 -31.69
CA ASN A 215 17.63 -27.26 -30.94
C ASN A 215 18.46 -26.08 -30.42
N GLN A 216 18.81 -26.14 -29.15
CA GLN A 216 19.74 -25.18 -28.53
C GLN A 216 21.17 -25.27 -29.11
N LEU A 217 21.51 -26.39 -29.71
CA LEU A 217 22.77 -26.62 -30.41
C LEU A 217 22.42 -27.19 -31.79
N ALA A 218 22.57 -26.39 -32.84
CA ALA A 218 22.22 -26.79 -34.20
C ALA A 218 23.50 -26.91 -35.04
N ILE A 219 23.77 -28.12 -35.51
CA ILE A 219 24.81 -28.39 -36.55
C ILE A 219 24.09 -28.65 -37.86
N ALA A 220 24.23 -27.76 -38.82
CA ALA A 220 23.66 -27.94 -40.14
C ALA A 220 24.75 -28.45 -41.12
N PRO A 221 24.49 -29.54 -41.88
CA PRO A 221 25.45 -30.00 -42.87
C PRO A 221 25.53 -29.01 -44.03
N LEU A 222 26.73 -28.64 -44.45
CA LEU A 222 26.94 -27.88 -45.66
C LEU A 222 26.65 -28.80 -46.89
N ILE A 223 25.83 -28.33 -47.80
CA ILE A 223 25.52 -29.01 -49.05
C ILE A 223 26.40 -28.36 -50.12
N GLU A 224 27.03 -29.19 -50.96
CA GLU A 224 27.92 -28.73 -52.03
C GLU A 224 27.18 -27.73 -52.94
N GLY A 225 27.77 -26.55 -53.16
CA GLY A 225 27.17 -25.46 -53.95
C GLY A 225 26.38 -24.43 -53.18
N PHE A 226 26.23 -24.58 -51.85
CA PHE A 226 25.57 -23.59 -50.97
C PHE A 226 26.54 -23.20 -49.86
N ASP A 227 26.76 -21.93 -49.73
CA ASP A 227 27.56 -21.36 -48.61
C ASP A 227 26.65 -20.56 -47.70
N TYR A 228 26.71 -20.84 -46.40
CA TYR A 228 25.93 -20.14 -45.37
C TYR A 228 26.86 -19.22 -44.58
N GLU A 229 26.58 -17.94 -44.67
CA GLU A 229 27.28 -16.93 -43.88
C GLU A 229 26.30 -16.32 -42.86
N GLU A 230 26.59 -16.51 -41.62
CA GLU A 230 25.84 -15.85 -40.55
C GLU A 230 26.20 -14.37 -40.51
N LEU A 231 25.22 -13.50 -40.76
CA LEU A 231 25.38 -12.09 -40.58
C LEU A 231 25.36 -11.83 -39.06
N SER A 232 26.49 -12.04 -38.39
CA SER A 232 26.65 -11.57 -37.05
C SER A 232 26.57 -10.03 -37.07
N ASN A 233 25.59 -9.45 -36.37
CA ASN A 233 25.55 -8.02 -36.17
C ASN A 233 26.76 -7.58 -35.32
N GLY A 234 27.94 -7.57 -35.95
CA GLY A 234 29.19 -7.02 -35.40
C GLY A 234 29.17 -5.50 -35.27
N GLY A 235 28.02 -4.89 -35.34
CA GLY A 235 27.83 -3.45 -35.17
C GLY A 235 27.56 -3.09 -33.70
N LYS A 236 28.45 -2.33 -33.15
CA LYS A 236 28.47 -1.80 -31.76
C LYS A 236 27.24 -1.01 -31.30
N ASN A 237 26.11 -0.96 -32.01
CA ASN A 237 25.06 0.04 -31.78
C ASN A 237 23.64 -0.50 -31.59
N SER A 238 23.41 -1.80 -31.33
CA SER A 238 22.03 -2.28 -31.10
C SER A 238 21.85 -3.22 -29.91
N ASN A 239 22.84 -3.32 -29.06
CA ASN A 239 22.62 -3.94 -27.75
C ASN A 239 21.97 -2.90 -26.81
N MET A 240 20.67 -2.71 -26.98
CA MET A 240 19.87 -2.15 -25.88
C MET A 240 19.99 -3.17 -24.75
N PRO A 241 20.72 -2.87 -23.66
CA PRO A 241 20.92 -3.86 -22.62
C PRO A 241 19.58 -4.15 -21.96
N PHE A 242 19.36 -5.39 -21.54
CA PHE A 242 18.18 -5.80 -20.75
C PHE A 242 17.97 -4.89 -19.52
N SER A 243 19.04 -4.26 -19.06
CA SER A 243 19.02 -3.22 -18.02
C SER A 243 18.12 -2.03 -18.37
N GLU A 244 18.09 -1.54 -19.62
CA GLU A 244 17.24 -0.41 -20.01
C GLU A 244 15.75 -0.76 -19.95
N LEU A 245 15.40 -1.99 -20.31
CA LEU A 245 14.03 -2.49 -20.19
C LEU A 245 13.61 -2.58 -18.71
N SER A 246 14.50 -3.08 -17.87
CA SER A 246 14.29 -3.16 -16.42
C SER A 246 14.17 -1.76 -15.79
N GLU A 247 14.98 -0.79 -16.22
CA GLU A 247 14.89 0.60 -15.78
C GLU A 247 13.57 1.25 -16.19
N LEU A 248 13.10 1.02 -17.40
CA LEU A 248 11.81 1.53 -17.86
C LEU A 248 10.64 0.99 -17.02
N MET A 249 10.67 -0.29 -16.67
CA MET A 249 9.69 -0.88 -15.75
C MET A 249 9.77 -0.26 -14.35
N ARG A 250 10.98 -0.08 -13.83
CA ARG A 250 11.18 0.60 -12.54
C ARG A 250 10.62 2.02 -12.56
N ASP A 251 10.88 2.76 -13.63
CA ASP A 251 10.34 4.12 -13.77
C ASP A 251 8.81 4.14 -13.85
N ALA A 252 8.19 3.18 -14.52
CA ALA A 252 6.74 3.06 -14.56
C ALA A 252 6.16 2.81 -13.15
N ILE A 253 6.72 1.85 -12.39
CA ILE A 253 6.33 1.57 -11.01
C ILE A 253 6.55 2.80 -10.12
N LYS A 254 7.70 3.48 -10.26
CA LYS A 254 8.03 4.70 -9.53
C LYS A 254 7.00 5.80 -9.75
N ASN A 255 6.59 6.03 -10.99
CA ASN A 255 5.60 7.05 -11.30
C ASN A 255 4.22 6.72 -10.69
N VAL A 256 3.79 5.46 -10.74
CA VAL A 256 2.57 5.01 -10.06
C VAL A 256 2.68 5.19 -8.55
N ALA A 257 3.81 4.79 -7.96
CA ALA A 257 4.07 4.93 -6.54
C ALA A 257 3.95 6.39 -6.08
N LEU A 258 4.60 7.31 -6.79
CA LEU A 258 4.55 8.74 -6.50
C LEU A 258 3.13 9.31 -6.60
N MET A 259 2.33 8.84 -7.56
CA MET A 259 0.92 9.27 -7.72
C MET A 259 0.04 8.82 -6.55
N ILE A 260 0.30 7.64 -6.01
CA ILE A 260 -0.42 7.10 -4.83
C ILE A 260 0.12 7.73 -3.53
N GLY A 261 1.33 8.31 -3.57
CA GLY A 261 2.00 8.90 -2.41
C GLY A 261 2.97 7.95 -1.70
N ILE A 262 3.43 6.90 -2.40
CA ILE A 262 4.40 5.95 -1.86
C ILE A 262 5.80 6.40 -2.25
N PRO A 263 6.74 6.56 -1.29
CA PRO A 263 8.15 6.77 -1.62
C PRO A 263 8.72 5.56 -2.39
N PRO A 264 9.33 5.77 -3.57
CA PRO A 264 9.80 4.66 -4.41
C PRO A 264 10.78 3.72 -3.72
N GLY A 265 11.62 4.24 -2.82
CA GLY A 265 12.58 3.43 -2.04
C GLY A 265 11.91 2.32 -1.22
N LEU A 266 10.68 2.52 -0.75
CA LEU A 266 9.95 1.48 -0.01
C LEU A 266 9.51 0.32 -0.92
N ILE A 267 9.15 0.61 -2.17
CA ILE A 267 8.73 -0.44 -3.11
C ILE A 267 9.92 -1.27 -3.58
N TYR A 268 11.08 -0.62 -3.77
CA TYR A 268 12.29 -1.30 -4.22
C TYR A 268 13.07 -1.98 -3.10
N GLY A 269 12.65 -1.78 -1.84
CA GLY A 269 13.35 -2.31 -0.67
C GLY A 269 14.71 -1.65 -0.45
N GLU A 270 14.86 -0.39 -0.84
CA GLU A 270 16.06 0.38 -0.57
C GLU A 270 16.18 0.63 0.93
N THR A 271 17.31 0.26 1.50
CA THR A 271 17.57 0.42 2.94
C THR A 271 18.05 1.82 3.31
N ALA A 272 18.55 2.57 2.32
CA ALA A 272 18.92 3.96 2.51
C ALA A 272 17.69 4.81 2.86
N ASP A 273 17.76 5.58 3.93
CA ASP A 273 16.69 6.47 4.41
C ASP A 273 15.35 5.77 4.71
N LEU A 274 15.37 4.49 5.09
CA LEU A 274 14.16 3.70 5.34
C LEU A 274 13.21 4.37 6.34
N GLU A 275 13.74 4.89 7.46
CA GLU A 275 12.93 5.59 8.48
C GLU A 275 12.26 6.83 7.92
N LYS A 276 12.98 7.66 7.16
CA LYS A 276 12.41 8.87 6.54
C LYS A 276 11.34 8.51 5.52
N ASN A 277 11.59 7.51 4.67
CA ASN A 277 10.63 7.05 3.68
C ASN A 277 9.38 6.51 4.35
N THR A 278 9.51 5.78 5.47
CA THR A 278 8.38 5.27 6.25
C THR A 278 7.56 6.42 6.84
N LEU A 279 8.20 7.42 7.44
CA LEU A 279 7.50 8.60 7.98
C LEU A 279 6.77 9.40 6.90
N VAL A 280 7.39 9.56 5.72
CA VAL A 280 6.76 10.23 4.57
C VAL A 280 5.55 9.46 4.10
N PHE A 281 5.66 8.14 3.95
CA PHE A 281 4.56 7.26 3.56
C PHE A 281 3.39 7.34 4.54
N GLU A 282 3.66 7.26 5.84
CA GLU A 282 2.64 7.38 6.87
C GLU A 282 1.94 8.74 6.83
N LYS A 283 2.73 9.80 6.81
CA LYS A 283 2.19 11.16 6.92
C LYS A 283 1.40 11.58 5.69
N PHE A 284 1.86 11.24 4.49
CA PHE A 284 1.29 11.76 3.25
C PHE A 284 0.42 10.76 2.48
N CYS A 285 0.57 9.45 2.72
CA CYS A 285 -0.26 8.42 2.10
C CYS A 285 -1.26 7.81 3.09
N LEU A 286 -0.78 7.19 4.17
CA LEU A 286 -1.66 6.43 5.08
C LEU A 286 -2.55 7.33 5.93
N THR A 287 -2.01 8.36 6.58
CA THR A 287 -2.79 9.22 7.50
C THR A 287 -3.99 9.88 6.82
N PRO A 288 -3.88 10.51 5.64
CA PRO A 288 -5.04 11.08 4.95
C PRO A 288 -6.08 10.03 4.57
N LEU A 289 -5.64 8.83 4.15
CA LEU A 289 -6.52 7.73 3.77
C LEU A 289 -7.28 7.19 4.98
N LEU A 290 -6.57 6.91 6.08
CA LEU A 290 -7.17 6.46 7.34
C LEU A 290 -8.13 7.50 7.92
N LYS A 291 -7.79 8.79 7.81
CA LYS A 291 -8.67 9.87 8.26
C LYS A 291 -9.98 9.94 7.46
N LYS A 292 -9.90 9.71 6.15
CA LYS A 292 -11.09 9.63 5.28
C LYS A 292 -12.00 8.48 5.70
N ILE A 293 -11.44 7.30 5.94
CA ILE A 293 -12.19 6.11 6.40
C ILE A 293 -12.78 6.38 7.79
N GLN A 294 -11.99 6.91 8.71
CA GLN A 294 -12.44 7.26 10.06
C GLN A 294 -13.63 8.22 10.05
N ASN A 295 -13.55 9.26 9.24
CA ASN A 295 -14.62 10.25 9.15
C ASN A 295 -15.92 9.63 8.61
N GLU A 296 -15.82 8.79 7.57
CA GLU A 296 -16.98 8.12 7.01
C GLU A 296 -17.59 7.11 7.99
N LEU A 297 -16.77 6.31 8.68
CA LEU A 297 -17.25 5.40 9.72
C LEU A 297 -17.95 6.14 10.87
N ASN A 298 -17.39 7.26 11.32
CA ASN A 298 -18.03 8.10 12.35
C ASN A 298 -19.35 8.66 11.84
N ALA A 299 -19.40 9.17 10.60
CA ALA A 299 -20.62 9.73 10.04
C ALA A 299 -21.77 8.70 9.90
N LYS A 300 -21.42 7.41 9.68
CA LYS A 300 -22.42 6.36 9.43
C LYS A 300 -22.75 5.51 10.64
N LEU A 301 -21.79 5.24 11.52
CA LEU A 301 -21.95 4.31 12.63
C LEU A 301 -22.18 4.99 13.97
N ILE A 302 -21.84 6.28 14.09
CA ILE A 302 -22.01 7.05 15.34
C ILE A 302 -23.17 8.02 15.16
N THR A 303 -24.23 7.81 15.96
CA THR A 303 -25.38 8.73 15.98
C THR A 303 -25.03 10.02 16.71
N GLN A 304 -25.77 11.11 16.47
CA GLN A 304 -25.58 12.37 17.18
C GLN A 304 -25.67 12.21 18.70
N SER A 305 -26.56 11.35 19.20
CA SER A 305 -26.70 11.07 20.63
C SER A 305 -25.50 10.33 21.22
N MET A 306 -24.84 9.48 20.46
CA MET A 306 -23.59 8.81 20.84
C MET A 306 -22.42 9.80 20.84
N TYR A 307 -22.35 10.64 19.79
CA TYR A 307 -21.33 11.68 19.71
C TYR A 307 -21.36 12.64 20.90
N LEU A 308 -22.54 13.05 21.35
CA LEU A 308 -22.72 13.91 22.53
C LEU A 308 -22.27 13.23 23.83
N LYS A 309 -22.12 11.91 23.85
CA LYS A 309 -21.53 11.12 24.95
C LYS A 309 -20.04 10.86 24.73
N ASP A 310 -19.41 11.60 23.80
CA ASP A 310 -18.00 11.44 23.43
C ASP A 310 -17.68 10.06 22.84
N THR A 311 -18.66 9.43 22.17
CA THR A 311 -18.43 8.19 21.43
C THR A 311 -17.85 8.50 20.07
N ARG A 312 -16.73 7.85 19.72
CA ARG A 312 -16.06 8.05 18.44
C ARG A 312 -15.29 6.80 18.01
N ILE A 313 -15.07 6.69 16.71
CA ILE A 313 -14.18 5.68 16.12
C ILE A 313 -12.86 6.38 15.79
N GLU A 314 -11.77 5.83 16.29
CA GLU A 314 -10.41 6.23 15.95
C GLU A 314 -9.68 5.08 15.27
N ILE A 315 -8.92 5.38 14.21
CA ILE A 315 -8.11 4.39 13.52
C ILE A 315 -6.65 4.64 13.89
N VAL A 316 -6.04 3.64 14.52
CA VAL A 316 -4.61 3.64 14.81
C VAL A 316 -3.90 2.92 13.66
N GLY A 317 -3.01 3.64 12.98
CA GLY A 317 -2.22 3.10 11.86
C GLY A 317 -1.15 2.10 12.30
N VAL A 318 -0.32 1.71 11.36
CA VAL A 318 0.70 0.63 11.49
C VAL A 318 1.73 0.92 12.57
N ASN A 319 2.10 2.18 12.78
CA ASN A 319 3.08 2.56 13.81
C ASN A 319 2.39 2.74 15.16
N LYS A 320 2.33 1.66 15.92
CA LYS A 320 2.20 1.81 17.36
C LYS A 320 3.43 2.54 17.85
N LYS A 321 3.21 3.72 18.47
CA LYS A 321 4.29 4.44 19.14
C LYS A 321 4.90 3.49 20.18
N ASP A 322 6.15 3.10 19.97
CA ASP A 322 6.88 2.31 20.96
C ASP A 322 7.16 3.22 22.17
N PRO A 323 6.58 2.95 23.35
CA PRO A 323 6.81 3.75 24.53
C PRO A 323 8.29 3.90 24.91
N LEU A 324 9.11 2.90 24.55
CA LEU A 324 10.55 2.93 24.84
C LEU A 324 11.28 3.99 24.02
N GLN A 325 10.85 4.25 22.80
CA GLN A 325 11.43 5.33 21.95
C GLN A 325 11.13 6.73 22.49
N TYR A 326 10.04 6.86 23.24
CA TYR A 326 9.59 8.13 23.81
C TYR A 326 9.85 8.24 25.33
N ALA A 327 10.56 7.29 25.95
CA ALA A 327 10.74 7.22 27.40
C ALA A 327 11.29 8.52 28.01
N GLU A 328 12.31 9.12 27.38
CA GLU A 328 12.88 10.39 27.82
C GLU A 328 11.91 11.57 27.65
N ALA A 329 11.15 11.63 26.58
CA ALA A 329 10.15 12.65 26.35
C ALA A 329 8.99 12.51 27.32
N ILE A 330 8.56 11.28 27.61
CA ILE A 330 7.51 10.95 28.58
C ILE A 330 7.93 11.40 29.97
N ASP A 331 9.16 11.07 30.39
CA ASP A 331 9.68 11.49 31.69
C ASP A 331 9.66 13.01 31.81
N LYS A 332 10.12 13.74 30.81
CA LYS A 332 10.09 15.21 30.79
C LYS A 332 8.68 15.80 30.85
N LEU A 333 7.73 15.20 30.14
CA LEU A 333 6.31 15.64 30.13
C LEU A 333 5.64 15.45 31.53
N VAL A 334 5.88 14.32 32.18
CA VAL A 334 5.33 13.99 33.46
C VAL A 334 6.06 14.77 34.56
N SER A 335 7.39 14.79 34.56
CA SER A 335 8.19 15.43 35.62
C SER A 335 8.08 16.96 35.63
N SER A 336 7.71 17.59 34.52
CA SER A 336 7.43 19.02 34.43
C SER A 336 6.05 19.42 34.97
N GLY A 337 5.20 18.45 35.32
CA GLY A 337 3.81 18.69 35.71
C GLY A 337 2.91 19.18 34.59
N SER A 338 3.34 19.04 33.32
CA SER A 338 2.55 19.47 32.17
C SER A 338 1.46 18.46 31.81
N PHE A 339 1.72 17.16 32.09
CA PHE A 339 0.80 16.06 31.82
C PHE A 339 0.75 15.07 32.99
N THR A 340 -0.42 14.48 33.20
CA THR A 340 -0.59 13.36 34.12
C THR A 340 -0.12 12.05 33.45
N ARG A 341 0.14 11.03 34.28
CA ARG A 341 0.52 9.70 33.78
C ARG A 341 -0.59 9.07 32.93
N ASN A 342 -1.86 9.28 33.26
CA ASN A 342 -3.01 8.82 32.47
C ASN A 342 -3.14 9.55 31.17
N GLU A 343 -2.91 10.85 31.11
CA GLU A 343 -2.89 11.61 29.84
C GLU A 343 -1.78 11.10 28.89
N VAL A 344 -0.61 10.78 29.41
CA VAL A 344 0.48 10.18 28.62
C VAL A 344 0.11 8.79 28.10
N ARG A 345 -0.55 7.94 28.92
CA ARG A 345 -1.08 6.64 28.47
C ARG A 345 -2.03 6.82 27.29
N ILE A 346 -2.97 7.76 27.39
CA ILE A 346 -3.91 8.08 26.30
C ILE A 346 -3.16 8.55 25.03
N MET A 347 -2.15 9.43 25.19
CA MET A 347 -1.32 9.91 24.07
C MET A 347 -0.55 8.78 23.36
N LEU A 348 -0.15 7.74 24.11
CA LEU A 348 0.47 6.53 23.58
C LEU A 348 -0.55 5.55 22.97
N GLY A 349 -1.84 5.85 23.13
CA GLY A 349 -2.93 5.01 22.65
C GLY A 349 -3.30 3.87 23.57
N GLU A 350 -2.85 3.92 24.83
CA GLU A 350 -3.23 2.99 25.91
C GLU A 350 -4.46 3.51 26.67
N GLU A 351 -5.21 2.59 27.28
CA GLU A 351 -6.33 2.97 28.15
C GLU A 351 -5.84 3.64 29.44
N PRO A 352 -6.57 4.65 29.98
CA PRO A 352 -6.27 5.21 31.30
C PRO A 352 -6.43 4.12 32.35
N SER A 353 -5.63 4.17 33.38
CA SER A 353 -5.75 3.31 34.55
C SER A 353 -6.81 3.88 35.53
N ASP A 354 -7.52 3.00 36.22
CA ASP A 354 -8.47 3.40 37.26
C ASP A 354 -7.80 3.87 38.58
N ASN A 355 -6.46 3.81 38.66
CA ASN A 355 -5.75 4.30 39.87
C ASN A 355 -5.72 5.84 39.87
N PRO A 356 -6.38 6.50 40.87
CA PRO A 356 -6.47 7.96 40.93
C PRO A 356 -5.09 8.64 41.02
N GLU A 357 -4.09 7.98 41.61
CA GLU A 357 -2.74 8.54 41.65
C GLU A 357 -2.14 8.85 40.28
N LEU A 358 -2.61 8.17 39.20
CA LEU A 358 -2.12 8.39 37.85
C LEU A 358 -2.73 9.64 37.20
N ASP A 359 -3.75 10.24 37.82
CA ASP A 359 -4.35 11.51 37.39
C ASP A 359 -3.74 12.73 38.11
N GLU A 360 -2.81 12.49 39.04
CA GLU A 360 -2.11 13.56 39.75
C GLU A 360 -0.94 14.11 38.94
N TYR A 361 -0.78 15.43 38.94
CA TYR A 361 0.37 16.10 38.37
C TYR A 361 1.59 15.94 39.25
N LEU A 362 2.67 15.39 38.73
CA LEU A 362 3.93 15.23 39.43
C LEU A 362 4.88 16.36 39.02
N ILE A 363 5.37 17.09 40.00
CA ILE A 363 6.40 18.11 39.81
C ILE A 363 7.67 17.67 40.53
N THR A 364 8.76 17.48 39.82
CA THR A 364 10.04 17.18 40.45
C THR A 364 10.66 18.45 41.01
N LYS A 365 11.54 18.30 42.00
CA LYS A 365 12.23 19.46 42.66
C LYS A 365 12.93 20.39 41.69
N ASN A 366 13.34 19.92 40.54
CA ASN A 366 13.97 20.72 39.48
C ASN A 366 13.01 21.73 38.82
N TYR A 367 11.71 21.55 38.98
CA TYR A 367 10.65 22.39 38.38
C TYR A 367 9.82 23.11 39.45
N GLU A 368 10.15 22.96 40.77
CA GLU A 368 9.52 23.74 41.82
C GLU A 368 9.84 25.22 41.68
N LYS A 369 8.87 26.07 42.01
CA LYS A 369 9.07 27.52 42.01
C LYS A 369 10.19 27.89 43.01
N ALA A 370 11.07 28.79 42.62
CA ALA A 370 12.19 29.25 43.43
C ALA A 370 11.78 29.84 44.80
N ASN A 371 10.49 30.13 45.02
CA ASN A 371 9.95 30.69 46.26
C ASN A 371 9.37 29.64 47.24
N SER A 372 9.33 28.36 46.90
CA SER A 372 8.82 27.32 47.82
C SER A 372 9.84 26.91 48.90
N GLY A 373 11.13 27.26 48.73
CA GLY A 373 12.16 26.98 49.72
C GLY A 373 12.30 27.99 50.86
N GLU A 374 11.71 29.20 50.77
CA GLU A 374 11.86 30.23 51.80
C GLU A 374 10.94 30.02 53.02
N ASN A 375 9.87 29.22 52.92
CA ASN A 375 8.95 28.95 54.04
C ASN A 375 9.43 27.80 54.94
N ASP A 376 10.19 26.82 54.42
CA ASP A 376 10.69 25.71 55.22
C ASP A 376 11.91 26.07 56.08
N GLU A 377 12.69 27.11 55.71
CA GLU A 377 13.80 27.59 56.52
C GLU A 377 13.30 28.48 57.67
N LYS A 378 12.19 29.22 57.50
CA LYS A 378 11.62 30.06 58.60
C LYS A 378 10.94 29.24 59.67
N GLU A 379 10.35 28.12 59.38
CA GLU A 379 9.77 27.21 60.41
C GLU A 379 10.86 26.45 61.20
N LYS A 380 12.06 26.23 60.62
CA LYS A 380 13.16 25.61 61.36
C LYS A 380 13.89 26.58 62.29
N ASP A 381 13.99 27.86 61.94
CA ASP A 381 14.63 28.88 62.74
C ASP A 381 13.71 29.32 63.94
N GLU A 382 12.39 29.32 63.80
CA GLU A 382 11.48 29.61 64.90
C GLU A 382 11.39 28.46 65.92
N ASN A 383 11.62 27.21 65.59
CA ASN A 383 11.66 26.07 66.52
C ASN A 383 13.00 25.89 67.21
N THR A 384 14.11 26.54 66.72
CA THR A 384 15.42 26.49 67.38
C THR A 384 15.59 27.59 68.41
N LEU A 385 14.74 28.65 68.35
CA LEU A 385 14.77 29.77 69.34
C LEU A 385 13.85 29.59 70.58
N LYS A 386 13.07 28.53 70.70
CA LYS A 386 12.17 28.21 71.83
C LYS A 386 12.68 27.12 72.73
N GLY A 387 13.91 26.62 72.53
CA GLY A 387 14.45 25.51 73.31
C GLY A 387 15.70 25.82 74.15
N GLY A 388 15.93 27.07 74.52
CA GLY A 388 17.14 27.44 75.21
C GLY A 388 16.87 28.47 76.35
N ASP A 389 16.14 28.10 77.34
CA ASP A 389 16.17 28.75 78.67
C ASP A 389 15.38 27.85 79.67
N GLU A 390 16.09 27.03 80.38
CA GLU A 390 15.81 26.53 81.76
C GLU A 390 16.85 25.44 82.08
N ASP A 391 17.88 25.83 82.79
CA ASP A 391 18.34 25.25 84.05
C ASP A 391 19.82 25.61 84.28
N GLU A 392 19.99 26.71 84.98
CA GLU A 392 21.11 26.90 85.89
C GLU A 392 20.58 27.49 87.16
N SER A 393 20.36 26.65 88.16
CA SER A 393 20.61 27.02 89.53
C SER A 393 20.52 25.79 90.43
N GLY A 394 21.57 25.55 91.19
CA GLY A 394 21.42 24.90 92.50
C GLY A 394 22.29 23.71 92.78
N ASP A 395 23.38 24.01 93.47
CA ASP A 395 24.23 23.23 94.39
C ASP A 395 25.15 22.18 93.82
#